data_7e5819a70afbffb8b5daaf26967e4e53
#
_entry.id   7e5819a70afbffb8b5daaf26967e4e53
#
_cell.length_a   1.000
_cell.length_b   1.000
_cell.length_c   1.000
_cell.angle_alpha   90.00
_cell.angle_beta   90.00
_cell.angle_gamma   90.00
#
_symmetry.space_group_name_H-M   'P 1'
#
loop_
_entity.id
_entity.type
_entity.pdbx_description
1 polymer ?
#
loop_
_entity_poly.entity_id
_entity_poly.type
_entity_poly.pdbx_seq_one_letter_code
_entity_poly.pdbx_strand_id
1 'polypeptide(L)'
;MFKVLKNSWAPFIGLLLIMTAHGLQGNLPGVRAVYEKFSLISTGIMMSGFYMGYFIGAKNILSLIHRVGHIRVFAAMASSASLVILIHSIYVHPFTWFVARILSGVCMVGIYTIVESWFNERSTNQTRGKVLSIYMMISYFGMGSGMLLLNFQQPESFEPFILISILMSLSLIPILLTKRKPPSFKKIQNLTISELYKISPLGVVSSVLTGFIHSAIFTLLAVYAASMKFTLVEIGFLTFLLTVSGALAQFPIGYVSDLLD
;
A
#
# COMPACT_ATOMS: atom_id res chain seq x y z
N MET A 1 -13.11 -17.26 14.17
CA MET A 1 -13.01 -16.56 12.89
C MET A 1 -14.19 -15.60 12.64
N PHE A 2 -15.44 -16.06 12.54
CA PHE A 2 -16.63 -15.22 12.32
C PHE A 2 -16.80 -14.06 13.32
N LYS A 3 -16.51 -14.30 14.61
CA LYS A 3 -16.60 -13.25 15.65
C LYS A 3 -15.59 -12.13 15.46
N VAL A 4 -14.38 -12.42 14.95
CA VAL A 4 -13.34 -11.43 14.65
C VAL A 4 -13.73 -10.62 13.41
N LEU A 5 -14.20 -11.27 12.35
CA LEU A 5 -14.68 -10.61 11.12
C LEU A 5 -15.88 -9.69 11.42
N LYS A 6 -16.89 -10.19 12.14
CA LYS A 6 -18.06 -9.40 12.56
C LYS A 6 -17.66 -8.19 13.43
N ASN A 7 -16.57 -8.34 14.17
CA ASN A 7 -16.10 -7.31 15.08
C ASN A 7 -15.14 -6.30 14.42
N SER A 8 -14.59 -6.60 13.27
CA SER A 8 -13.58 -5.77 12.57
C SER A 8 -13.95 -5.51 11.10
N TRP A 9 -15.23 -5.61 10.75
CA TRP A 9 -15.70 -5.44 9.37
C TRP A 9 -15.30 -4.09 8.77
N ALA A 10 -15.40 -3.01 9.55
CA ALA A 10 -15.13 -1.66 9.06
C ALA A 10 -13.66 -1.45 8.65
N PRO A 11 -12.64 -1.80 9.49
CA PRO A 11 -11.25 -1.79 9.04
C PRO A 11 -10.98 -2.70 7.83
N PHE A 12 -11.64 -3.87 7.73
CA PHE A 12 -11.44 -4.77 6.59
C PHE A 12 -12.00 -4.22 5.28
N ILE A 13 -13.19 -3.60 5.30
CA ILE A 13 -13.76 -2.96 4.11
C ILE A 13 -12.93 -1.72 3.73
N GLY A 14 -12.55 -0.89 4.70
CA GLY A 14 -11.67 0.24 4.47
C GLY A 14 -10.34 -0.18 3.85
N LEU A 15 -9.73 -1.24 4.38
CA LEU A 15 -8.50 -1.82 3.84
C LEU A 15 -8.70 -2.32 2.40
N LEU A 16 -9.77 -3.06 2.11
CA LEU A 16 -10.04 -3.57 0.77
C LEU A 16 -10.11 -2.43 -0.26
N LEU A 17 -10.87 -1.39 0.05
CA LEU A 17 -11.01 -0.23 -0.83
C LEU A 17 -9.68 0.50 -1.06
N ILE A 18 -8.89 0.70 0.01
CA ILE A 18 -7.56 1.33 -0.10
C ILE A 18 -6.61 0.45 -0.90
N MET A 19 -6.59 -0.86 -0.67
CA MET A 19 -5.71 -1.77 -1.41
C MET A 19 -6.09 -1.84 -2.89
N THR A 20 -7.39 -1.78 -3.22
CA THR A 20 -7.85 -1.69 -4.61
C THR A 20 -7.39 -0.38 -5.24
N ALA A 21 -7.56 0.75 -4.55
CA ALA A 21 -7.05 2.03 -5.02
C ALA A 21 -5.52 2.01 -5.21
N HIS A 22 -4.81 1.43 -4.24
CA HIS A 22 -3.34 1.33 -4.26
C HIS A 22 -2.84 0.45 -5.40
N GLY A 23 -3.51 -0.68 -5.70
CA GLY A 23 -3.18 -1.54 -6.83
C GLY A 23 -3.27 -0.81 -8.18
N LEU A 24 -4.35 -0.07 -8.40
CA LEU A 24 -4.50 0.76 -9.60
C LEU A 24 -3.46 1.90 -9.63
N GLN A 25 -3.26 2.59 -8.50
CA GLN A 25 -2.26 3.67 -8.38
C GLN A 25 -0.82 3.16 -8.57
N GLY A 26 -0.54 1.91 -8.25
CA GLY A 26 0.80 1.32 -8.42
C GLY A 26 1.23 1.30 -9.88
N ASN A 27 0.34 0.93 -10.78
CA ASN A 27 0.62 0.77 -12.21
C ASN A 27 0.35 2.04 -13.04
N LEU A 28 -0.76 2.74 -12.75
CA LEU A 28 -1.27 3.82 -13.57
C LEU A 28 -0.25 4.94 -13.86
N PRO A 29 0.45 5.56 -12.88
CA PRO A 29 1.37 6.65 -13.18
C PRO A 29 2.55 6.21 -14.04
N GLY A 30 3.05 4.98 -13.83
CA GLY A 30 4.13 4.41 -14.63
C GLY A 30 3.72 4.14 -16.07
N VAL A 31 2.56 3.53 -16.28
CA VAL A 31 2.00 3.29 -17.61
C VAL A 31 1.70 4.61 -18.30
N ARG A 32 1.03 5.54 -17.64
CA ARG A 32 0.73 6.88 -18.18
C ARG A 32 2.01 7.64 -18.57
N ALA A 33 3.09 7.56 -17.80
CA ALA A 33 4.35 8.21 -18.11
C ALA A 33 4.95 7.73 -19.45
N VAL A 34 4.75 6.44 -19.80
CA VAL A 34 5.14 5.90 -21.11
C VAL A 34 4.31 6.52 -22.25
N TYR A 35 3.00 6.65 -22.08
CA TYR A 35 2.12 7.31 -23.04
C TYR A 35 2.46 8.80 -23.20
N GLU A 36 2.82 9.48 -22.12
CA GLU A 36 3.28 10.88 -22.15
C GLU A 36 4.71 11.04 -22.65
N LYS A 37 5.35 9.94 -23.09
CA LYS A 37 6.73 9.92 -23.62
C LYS A 37 7.78 10.44 -22.65
N PHE A 38 7.57 10.25 -21.35
CA PHE A 38 8.61 10.54 -20.37
C PHE A 38 9.81 9.62 -20.60
N SER A 39 11.03 10.13 -20.39
CA SER A 39 12.21 9.26 -20.45
C SER A 39 12.16 8.17 -19.38
N LEU A 40 12.75 7.00 -19.64
CA LEU A 40 12.80 5.91 -18.66
C LEU A 40 13.46 6.33 -17.34
N ILE A 41 14.51 7.16 -17.42
CA ILE A 41 15.20 7.70 -16.23
C ILE A 41 14.25 8.60 -15.44
N SER A 42 13.57 9.52 -16.13
CA SER A 42 12.60 10.42 -15.48
C SER A 42 11.45 9.66 -14.84
N THR A 43 10.94 8.62 -15.52
CA THR A 43 9.88 7.74 -14.98
C THR A 43 10.38 6.97 -13.75
N GLY A 44 11.58 6.42 -13.80
CA GLY A 44 12.18 5.71 -12.65
C GLY A 44 12.35 6.61 -11.42
N ILE A 45 12.89 7.83 -11.62
CA ILE A 45 13.04 8.82 -10.54
C ILE A 45 11.66 9.19 -9.97
N MET A 46 10.70 9.50 -10.82
CA MET A 46 9.34 9.83 -10.41
C MET A 46 8.71 8.70 -9.61
N MET A 47 8.80 7.47 -10.07
CA MET A 47 8.23 6.32 -9.39
C MET A 47 8.92 6.03 -8.04
N SER A 48 10.23 6.26 -7.91
CA SER A 48 10.97 6.10 -6.66
C SER A 48 10.53 7.08 -5.56
N GLY A 49 9.93 8.21 -5.93
CA GLY A 49 9.38 9.19 -5.01
C GLY A 49 8.41 8.58 -3.99
N PHE A 50 7.64 7.55 -4.38
CA PHE A 50 6.73 6.86 -3.46
C PHE A 50 7.47 6.22 -2.27
N TYR A 51 8.55 5.51 -2.52
CA TYR A 51 9.32 4.87 -1.44
C TYR A 51 10.09 5.88 -0.60
N MET A 52 10.55 6.97 -1.21
CA MET A 52 11.14 8.09 -0.46
C MET A 52 10.12 8.70 0.51
N GLY A 53 8.90 8.93 0.03
CA GLY A 53 7.78 9.40 0.88
C GLY A 53 7.41 8.40 1.96
N TYR A 54 7.38 7.12 1.65
CA TYR A 54 7.12 6.05 2.60
C TYR A 54 8.17 6.06 3.74
N PHE A 55 9.44 6.21 3.40
CA PHE A 55 10.53 6.30 4.38
C PHE A 55 10.44 7.56 5.26
N ILE A 56 10.14 8.72 4.67
CA ILE A 56 9.95 9.98 5.40
C ILE A 56 8.75 9.86 6.35
N GLY A 57 7.64 9.31 5.86
CA GLY A 57 6.42 9.13 6.64
C GLY A 57 6.61 8.17 7.80
N ALA A 58 7.32 7.05 7.61
CA ALA A 58 7.56 6.05 8.64
C ALA A 58 8.22 6.62 9.90
N LYS A 59 9.08 7.62 9.76
CA LYS A 59 9.73 8.27 10.90
C LYS A 59 8.79 9.12 11.75
N ASN A 60 7.75 9.69 11.14
CA ASN A 60 6.94 10.74 11.76
C ASN A 60 5.54 10.28 12.14
N ILE A 61 5.03 9.24 11.46
CA ILE A 61 3.63 8.84 11.56
C ILE A 61 3.22 8.41 12.96
N LEU A 62 4.07 7.70 13.68
CA LEU A 62 3.79 7.25 15.04
C LEU A 62 3.60 8.43 16.00
N SER A 63 4.45 9.46 15.89
CA SER A 63 4.30 10.69 16.68
C SER A 63 2.99 11.42 16.37
N LEU A 64 2.61 11.46 15.08
CA LEU A 64 1.36 12.08 14.67
C LEU A 64 0.14 11.29 15.20
N ILE A 65 0.17 9.96 15.12
CA ILE A 65 -0.89 9.12 15.67
C ILE A 65 -1.03 9.30 17.18
N HIS A 66 0.09 9.42 17.90
CA HIS A 66 0.08 9.70 19.34
C HIS A 66 -0.60 11.01 19.70
N ARG A 67 -0.35 12.08 18.92
CA ARG A 67 -0.88 13.42 19.20
C ARG A 67 -2.35 13.56 18.81
N VAL A 68 -2.77 12.98 17.71
CA VAL A 68 -4.07 13.26 17.09
C VAL A 68 -5.03 12.06 17.19
N GLY A 69 -4.51 10.85 17.29
CA GLY A 69 -5.27 9.60 17.37
C GLY A 69 -5.47 8.94 16.00
N HIS A 70 -5.68 7.62 16.03
CA HIS A 70 -5.72 6.74 14.84
C HIS A 70 -6.76 7.17 13.79
N ILE A 71 -8.03 7.38 14.20
CA ILE A 71 -9.13 7.67 13.26
C ILE A 71 -8.89 8.99 12.53
N ARG A 72 -8.46 10.02 13.25
CA ARG A 72 -8.21 11.33 12.65
C ARG A 72 -7.01 11.32 11.69
N VAL A 73 -5.93 10.62 12.07
CA VAL A 73 -4.76 10.47 11.19
C VAL A 73 -5.12 9.62 9.97
N PHE A 74 -5.89 8.53 10.13
CA PHE A 74 -6.38 7.75 9.00
C PHE A 74 -7.18 8.63 8.03
N ALA A 75 -8.14 9.40 8.56
CA ALA A 75 -8.96 10.31 7.75
C ALA A 75 -8.10 11.34 7.00
N ALA A 76 -7.15 11.97 7.70
CA ALA A 76 -6.25 12.93 7.09
C ALA A 76 -5.39 12.31 5.98
N MET A 77 -4.81 11.12 6.22
CA MET A 77 -3.95 10.44 5.24
C MET A 77 -4.76 9.97 4.01
N ALA A 78 -5.93 9.36 4.20
CA ALA A 78 -6.76 8.90 3.09
C ALA A 78 -7.34 10.07 2.27
N SER A 79 -7.78 11.15 2.92
CA SER A 79 -8.22 12.36 2.22
C SER A 79 -7.07 13.02 1.44
N SER A 80 -5.88 13.11 2.05
CA SER A 80 -4.71 13.65 1.36
C SER A 80 -4.31 12.78 0.17
N ALA A 81 -4.31 11.44 0.31
CA ALA A 81 -4.02 10.52 -0.80
C ALA A 81 -5.02 10.69 -1.96
N SER A 82 -6.31 10.87 -1.64
CA SER A 82 -7.38 11.15 -2.62
C SER A 82 -7.14 12.46 -3.38
N LEU A 83 -6.68 13.51 -2.72
CA LEU A 83 -6.36 14.79 -3.36
C LEU A 83 -5.07 14.69 -4.20
N VAL A 84 -4.03 14.08 -3.65
CA VAL A 84 -2.72 13.98 -4.30
C VAL A 84 -2.79 13.21 -5.61
N ILE A 85 -3.63 12.17 -5.71
CA ILE A 85 -3.75 11.41 -6.96
C ILE A 85 -4.35 12.26 -8.08
N LEU A 86 -5.25 13.19 -7.76
CA LEU A 86 -5.83 14.09 -8.76
C LEU A 86 -4.81 15.07 -9.33
N ILE A 87 -3.76 15.41 -8.58
CA ILE A 87 -2.66 16.26 -9.09
C ILE A 87 -1.99 15.62 -10.31
N HIS A 88 -1.88 14.28 -10.36
CA HIS A 88 -1.31 13.58 -11.51
C HIS A 88 -2.15 13.77 -12.78
N SER A 89 -3.46 13.92 -12.66
CA SER A 89 -4.33 14.13 -13.83
C SER A 89 -4.33 15.57 -14.33
N ILE A 90 -4.09 16.54 -13.43
CA ILE A 90 -4.17 17.98 -13.75
C ILE A 90 -2.83 18.49 -14.29
N TYR A 91 -1.74 18.10 -13.66
CA TYR A 91 -0.38 18.59 -13.98
C TYR A 91 0.51 17.45 -14.46
N VAL A 92 0.55 17.26 -15.79
CA VAL A 92 1.34 16.21 -16.44
C VAL A 92 2.79 16.69 -16.61
N HIS A 93 3.59 16.53 -15.54
CA HIS A 93 5.01 16.90 -15.55
C HIS A 93 5.80 15.98 -14.58
N PRO A 94 6.99 15.46 -14.99
CA PRO A 94 7.74 14.50 -14.17
C PRO A 94 8.04 14.98 -12.75
N PHE A 95 8.43 16.24 -12.58
CA PHE A 95 8.74 16.80 -11.27
C PHE A 95 7.50 16.91 -10.37
N THR A 96 6.38 17.37 -10.92
CA THR A 96 5.11 17.42 -10.18
C THR A 96 4.69 16.04 -9.73
N TRP A 97 4.81 15.05 -10.61
CA TRP A 97 4.50 13.66 -10.29
C TRP A 97 5.45 13.07 -9.26
N PHE A 98 6.74 13.41 -9.30
CA PHE A 98 7.70 13.00 -8.28
C PHE A 98 7.28 13.49 -6.88
N VAL A 99 6.94 14.78 -6.75
CA VAL A 99 6.47 15.36 -5.48
C VAL A 99 5.16 14.71 -5.03
N ALA A 100 4.21 14.54 -5.93
CA ALA A 100 2.94 13.88 -5.64
C ALA A 100 3.16 12.42 -5.21
N ARG A 101 4.09 11.69 -5.80
CA ARG A 101 4.47 10.33 -5.38
C ARG A 101 5.07 10.31 -3.97
N ILE A 102 5.90 11.29 -3.60
CA ILE A 102 6.41 11.42 -2.22
C ILE A 102 5.22 11.59 -1.25
N LEU A 103 4.32 12.50 -1.53
CA LEU A 103 3.14 12.73 -0.68
C LEU A 103 2.25 11.47 -0.59
N SER A 104 2.06 10.76 -1.70
CA SER A 104 1.34 9.47 -1.71
C SER A 104 2.00 8.44 -0.80
N GLY A 105 3.33 8.34 -0.82
CA GLY A 105 4.08 7.43 0.03
C GLY A 105 3.92 7.74 1.51
N VAL A 106 3.99 9.03 1.89
CA VAL A 106 3.73 9.48 3.27
C VAL A 106 2.30 9.10 3.71
N CYS A 107 1.31 9.30 2.85
CA CYS A 107 -0.07 8.95 3.16
C CYS A 107 -0.24 7.43 3.34
N MET A 108 0.33 6.63 2.46
CA MET A 108 0.16 5.19 2.48
C MET A 108 0.82 4.54 3.70
N VAL A 109 2.04 4.96 4.10
CA VAL A 109 2.63 4.42 5.33
C VAL A 109 1.79 4.75 6.57
N GLY A 110 1.16 5.93 6.59
CA GLY A 110 0.24 6.30 7.67
C GLY A 110 -0.97 5.38 7.74
N ILE A 111 -1.59 5.12 6.61
CA ILE A 111 -2.74 4.22 6.49
C ILE A 111 -2.37 2.81 6.93
N TYR A 112 -1.28 2.24 6.40
CA TYR A 112 -0.81 0.91 6.76
C TYR A 112 -0.54 0.78 8.26
N THR A 113 0.21 1.72 8.84
CA THR A 113 0.55 1.71 10.27
C THR A 113 -0.70 1.70 11.15
N ILE A 114 -1.73 2.47 10.78
CA ILE A 114 -2.98 2.53 11.54
C ILE A 114 -3.77 1.22 11.43
N VAL A 115 -3.90 0.69 10.23
CA VAL A 115 -4.66 -0.54 9.99
C VAL A 115 -3.98 -1.72 10.69
N GLU A 116 -2.66 -1.85 10.60
CA GLU A 116 -1.88 -2.87 11.29
C GLU A 116 -2.00 -2.75 12.82
N SER A 117 -1.94 -1.53 13.36
CA SER A 117 -2.15 -1.29 14.78
C SER A 117 -3.52 -1.79 15.25
N TRP A 118 -4.57 -1.55 14.46
CA TRP A 118 -5.92 -2.00 14.79
C TRP A 118 -6.04 -3.52 14.83
N PHE A 119 -5.39 -4.22 13.89
CA PHE A 119 -5.44 -5.68 13.87
C PHE A 119 -4.56 -6.30 14.96
N ASN A 120 -3.41 -5.73 15.23
CA ASN A 120 -2.51 -6.20 16.29
C ASN A 120 -3.14 -6.09 17.69
N GLU A 121 -3.78 -4.97 18.03
CA GLU A 121 -4.37 -4.77 19.36
C GLU A 121 -5.59 -5.67 19.61
N ARG A 122 -6.31 -6.01 18.56
CA ARG A 122 -7.51 -6.87 18.67
C ARG A 122 -7.22 -8.36 18.58
N SER A 123 -5.96 -8.71 18.35
CA SER A 123 -5.50 -10.08 18.32
C SER A 123 -4.91 -10.52 19.67
N THR A 124 -5.26 -11.72 20.12
CA THR A 124 -4.54 -12.43 21.18
C THR A 124 -3.40 -13.24 20.56
N ASN A 125 -2.45 -13.71 21.36
CA ASN A 125 -1.37 -14.57 20.86
C ASN A 125 -1.90 -15.80 20.09
N GLN A 126 -3.08 -16.32 20.48
CA GLN A 126 -3.72 -17.46 19.80
C GLN A 126 -4.43 -17.10 18.48
N THR A 127 -4.79 -15.83 18.25
CA THR A 127 -5.56 -15.39 17.09
C THR A 127 -4.76 -14.50 16.14
N ARG A 128 -3.57 -14.08 16.55
CA ARG A 128 -2.74 -13.11 15.83
C ARG A 128 -2.39 -13.57 14.41
N GLY A 129 -1.94 -14.82 14.26
CA GLY A 129 -1.65 -15.40 12.96
C GLY A 129 -2.86 -15.41 12.03
N LYS A 130 -4.04 -15.80 12.54
CA LYS A 130 -5.29 -15.82 11.76
C LYS A 130 -5.72 -14.42 11.32
N VAL A 131 -5.58 -13.42 12.19
CA VAL A 131 -5.95 -12.02 11.88
C VAL A 131 -5.00 -11.45 10.83
N LEU A 132 -3.69 -11.70 10.97
CA LEU A 132 -2.68 -11.28 9.99
C LEU A 132 -2.87 -11.97 8.64
N SER A 133 -3.21 -13.26 8.62
CA SER A 133 -3.52 -13.96 7.35
C SER A 133 -4.70 -13.33 6.62
N ILE A 134 -5.79 -12.99 7.33
CA ILE A 134 -6.95 -12.31 6.72
C ILE A 134 -6.54 -10.92 6.21
N TYR A 135 -5.77 -10.17 6.99
CA TYR A 135 -5.23 -8.87 6.59
C TYR A 135 -4.43 -8.97 5.28
N MET A 136 -3.52 -9.93 5.19
CA MET A 136 -2.70 -10.15 4.00
C MET A 136 -3.54 -10.60 2.81
N MET A 137 -4.49 -11.52 2.99
CA MET A 137 -5.41 -11.94 1.93
C MET A 137 -6.20 -10.76 1.36
N ILE A 138 -6.79 -9.92 2.21
CA ILE A 138 -7.53 -8.74 1.78
C ILE A 138 -6.60 -7.74 1.07
N SER A 139 -5.39 -7.56 1.58
CA SER A 139 -4.41 -6.66 0.97
C SER A 139 -4.01 -7.12 -0.43
N TYR A 140 -3.65 -8.38 -0.61
CA TYR A 140 -3.26 -8.90 -1.92
C TYR A 140 -4.45 -8.98 -2.89
N PHE A 141 -5.63 -9.40 -2.41
CA PHE A 141 -6.83 -9.45 -3.24
C PHE A 141 -7.24 -8.05 -3.69
N GLY A 142 -7.26 -7.08 -2.78
CA GLY A 142 -7.56 -5.68 -3.10
C GLY A 142 -6.55 -5.12 -4.10
N MET A 143 -5.25 -5.28 -3.84
CA MET A 143 -4.20 -4.78 -4.72
C MET A 143 -4.26 -5.43 -6.11
N GLY A 144 -4.42 -6.75 -6.19
CA GLY A 144 -4.58 -7.46 -7.45
C GLY A 144 -5.83 -7.00 -8.23
N SER A 145 -6.96 -6.86 -7.54
CA SER A 145 -8.20 -6.32 -8.15
C SER A 145 -8.00 -4.92 -8.72
N GLY A 146 -7.28 -4.06 -7.98
CA GLY A 146 -6.93 -2.73 -8.44
C GLY A 146 -6.06 -2.73 -9.70
N MET A 147 -5.10 -3.64 -9.79
CA MET A 147 -4.26 -3.80 -10.98
C MET A 147 -5.08 -4.21 -12.20
N LEU A 148 -6.07 -5.08 -12.02
CA LEU A 148 -6.99 -5.48 -13.10
C LEU A 148 -7.91 -4.34 -13.55
N LEU A 149 -8.24 -3.39 -12.68
CA LEU A 149 -9.04 -2.22 -13.06
C LEU A 149 -8.39 -1.38 -14.16
N LEU A 150 -7.05 -1.44 -14.29
CA LEU A 150 -6.35 -0.77 -15.38
C LEU A 150 -6.85 -1.22 -16.77
N ASN A 151 -7.31 -2.48 -16.89
CA ASN A 151 -7.80 -3.05 -18.15
C ASN A 151 -9.07 -2.36 -18.67
N PHE A 152 -9.83 -1.72 -17.80
CA PHE A 152 -11.08 -1.04 -18.10
C PHE A 152 -10.91 0.48 -18.20
N GLN A 153 -9.67 0.98 -18.19
CA GLN A 153 -9.37 2.38 -18.14
C GLN A 153 -8.58 2.83 -19.38
N GLN A 154 -8.67 4.11 -19.68
CA GLN A 154 -7.81 4.77 -20.65
C GLN A 154 -6.73 5.55 -19.88
N PRO A 155 -5.47 5.12 -19.89
CA PRO A 155 -4.42 5.75 -19.09
C PRO A 155 -4.18 7.23 -19.43
N GLU A 156 -4.50 7.66 -20.67
CA GLU A 156 -4.39 9.04 -21.11
C GLU A 156 -5.46 9.95 -20.54
N SER A 157 -6.57 9.39 -20.08
CA SER A 157 -7.70 10.12 -19.55
C SER A 157 -7.56 10.43 -18.07
N PHE A 158 -8.48 11.22 -17.51
CA PHE A 158 -8.49 11.56 -16.09
C PHE A 158 -9.36 10.60 -15.25
N GLU A 159 -10.20 9.78 -15.87
CA GLU A 159 -11.14 8.90 -15.17
C GLU A 159 -10.44 7.90 -14.22
N PRO A 160 -9.33 7.23 -14.58
CA PRO A 160 -8.69 6.31 -13.66
C PRO A 160 -8.14 7.00 -12.41
N PHE A 161 -7.71 8.26 -12.50
CA PHE A 161 -7.29 9.04 -11.33
C PHE A 161 -8.47 9.40 -10.43
N ILE A 162 -9.61 9.74 -11.02
CA ILE A 162 -10.87 9.96 -10.27
C ILE A 162 -11.31 8.69 -9.59
N LEU A 163 -11.25 7.53 -10.25
CA LEU A 163 -11.61 6.25 -9.65
C LEU A 163 -10.77 5.94 -8.41
N ILE A 164 -9.45 6.15 -8.48
CA ILE A 164 -8.56 5.99 -7.32
C ILE A 164 -8.98 6.93 -6.19
N SER A 165 -9.23 8.21 -6.51
CA SER A 165 -9.68 9.21 -5.55
C SER A 165 -10.99 8.83 -4.87
N ILE A 166 -11.96 8.32 -5.62
CA ILE A 166 -13.24 7.83 -5.10
C ILE A 166 -13.01 6.63 -4.15
N LEU A 167 -12.22 5.64 -4.54
CA LEU A 167 -11.94 4.47 -3.71
C LEU A 167 -11.25 4.86 -2.40
N MET A 168 -10.27 5.79 -2.45
CA MET A 168 -9.61 6.33 -1.26
C MET A 168 -10.62 7.04 -0.34
N SER A 169 -11.50 7.86 -0.89
CA SER A 169 -12.52 8.58 -0.13
C SER A 169 -13.57 7.65 0.45
N LEU A 170 -14.05 6.66 -0.32
CA LEU A 170 -15.01 5.66 0.16
C LEU A 170 -14.48 4.82 1.32
N SER A 171 -13.17 4.60 1.38
CA SER A 171 -12.53 3.85 2.46
C SER A 171 -12.70 4.50 3.84
N LEU A 172 -12.92 5.81 3.88
CA LEU A 172 -13.16 6.56 5.11
C LEU A 172 -14.49 6.21 5.77
N ILE A 173 -15.52 5.95 4.96
CA ILE A 173 -16.89 5.79 5.43
C ILE A 173 -16.99 4.68 6.50
N PRO A 174 -16.56 3.42 6.25
CA PRO A 174 -16.69 2.37 7.24
C PRO A 174 -15.89 2.65 8.53
N ILE A 175 -14.75 3.32 8.40
CA ILE A 175 -13.87 3.61 9.53
C ILE A 175 -14.45 4.74 10.40
N LEU A 176 -14.99 5.79 9.79
CA LEU A 176 -15.62 6.90 10.51
C LEU A 176 -16.95 6.50 11.17
N LEU A 177 -17.69 5.58 10.56
CA LEU A 177 -18.97 5.11 11.10
C LEU A 177 -18.82 4.02 12.20
N THR A 178 -17.60 3.52 12.43
CA THR A 178 -17.41 2.53 13.48
C THR A 178 -17.55 3.15 14.87
N LYS A 179 -18.42 2.55 15.71
CA LYS A 179 -18.59 2.93 17.12
C LYS A 179 -17.48 2.40 18.03
N ARG A 180 -16.51 1.67 17.49
CA ARG A 180 -15.47 1.01 18.29
C ARG A 180 -14.33 1.94 18.60
N LYS A 181 -13.88 1.85 19.86
CA LYS A 181 -12.70 2.62 20.31
C LYS A 181 -11.47 2.26 19.46
N PRO A 182 -10.70 3.27 19.03
CA PRO A 182 -9.42 3.03 18.36
C PRO A 182 -8.43 2.34 19.31
N PRO A 183 -7.36 1.74 18.77
CA PRO A 183 -6.26 1.19 19.57
C PRO A 183 -5.72 2.20 20.58
N SER A 184 -5.34 1.70 21.75
CA SER A 184 -4.59 2.48 22.74
C SER A 184 -3.10 2.24 22.54
N PHE A 185 -2.31 3.28 22.31
CA PHE A 185 -0.86 3.12 22.25
C PHE A 185 -0.26 2.85 23.62
N LYS A 186 0.38 1.70 23.76
CA LYS A 186 1.43 1.54 24.76
C LYS A 186 2.66 2.34 24.29
N LYS A 187 3.38 2.96 25.23
CA LYS A 187 4.58 3.78 24.96
C LYS A 187 5.53 3.01 24.02
N ILE A 188 5.76 3.55 22.83
CA ILE A 188 6.63 2.93 21.83
C ILE A 188 8.07 3.16 22.28
N GLN A 189 8.84 2.09 22.36
CA GLN A 189 10.29 2.20 22.41
C GLN A 189 10.79 2.45 20.99
N ASN A 190 11.35 3.62 20.75
CA ASN A 190 11.99 3.93 19.47
C ASN A 190 13.32 3.19 19.42
N LEU A 191 13.35 2.05 18.75
CA LEU A 191 14.59 1.34 18.47
C LEU A 191 15.27 1.96 17.25
N THR A 192 16.56 2.20 17.37
CA THR A 192 17.40 2.62 16.23
C THR A 192 17.67 1.42 15.30
N ILE A 193 18.00 1.69 14.03
CA ILE A 193 18.37 0.63 13.08
C ILE A 193 19.60 -0.16 13.61
N SER A 194 20.52 0.50 14.29
CA SER A 194 21.69 -0.15 14.89
C SER A 194 21.29 -1.12 16.01
N GLU A 195 20.32 -0.77 16.84
CA GLU A 195 19.81 -1.66 17.89
C GLU A 195 19.06 -2.84 17.29
N LEU A 196 18.23 -2.60 16.27
CA LEU A 196 17.53 -3.68 15.52
C LEU A 196 18.53 -4.63 14.86
N TYR A 197 19.60 -4.11 14.26
CA TYR A 197 20.66 -4.93 13.66
C TYR A 197 21.38 -5.80 14.70
N LYS A 198 21.63 -5.28 15.91
CA LYS A 198 22.22 -6.07 17.00
C LYS A 198 21.30 -7.19 17.48
N ILE A 199 19.98 -6.97 17.49
CA ILE A 199 18.98 -7.97 17.90
C ILE A 199 18.80 -9.04 16.82
N SER A 200 18.67 -8.63 15.56
CA SER A 200 18.42 -9.55 14.44
C SER A 200 19.09 -9.04 13.15
N PRO A 201 20.39 -9.35 12.94
CA PRO A 201 21.10 -8.96 11.72
C PRO A 201 20.44 -9.50 10.46
N LEU A 202 20.05 -10.78 10.48
CA LEU A 202 19.36 -11.43 9.37
C LEU A 202 18.04 -10.73 9.03
N GLY A 203 17.24 -10.40 10.05
CA GLY A 203 15.96 -9.70 9.86
C GLY A 203 16.12 -8.33 9.21
N VAL A 204 17.14 -7.56 9.61
CA VAL A 204 17.41 -6.23 9.02
C VAL A 204 17.90 -6.37 7.58
N VAL A 205 18.87 -7.23 7.32
CA VAL A 205 19.44 -7.40 5.97
C VAL A 205 18.39 -7.95 5.00
N SER A 206 17.64 -8.98 5.40
CA SER A 206 16.60 -9.55 4.55
C SER A 206 15.48 -8.54 4.25
N SER A 207 15.08 -7.73 5.24
CA SER A 207 14.06 -6.67 5.02
C SER A 207 14.53 -5.62 4.01
N VAL A 208 15.80 -5.22 4.08
CA VAL A 208 16.37 -4.26 3.12
C VAL A 208 16.43 -4.86 1.73
N LEU A 209 16.95 -6.08 1.57
CA LEU A 209 17.04 -6.74 0.27
C LEU A 209 15.66 -7.00 -0.33
N THR A 210 14.72 -7.49 0.47
CA THR A 210 13.33 -7.69 0.04
C THR A 210 12.69 -6.37 -0.38
N GLY A 211 12.95 -5.28 0.35
CA GLY A 211 12.48 -3.95 0.00
C GLY A 211 12.97 -3.49 -1.37
N PHE A 212 14.25 -3.70 -1.70
CA PHE A 212 14.80 -3.38 -3.03
C PHE A 212 14.14 -4.22 -4.13
N ILE A 213 14.06 -5.54 -3.95
CA ILE A 213 13.43 -6.45 -4.93
C ILE A 213 11.96 -6.08 -5.13
N HIS A 214 11.22 -5.91 -4.05
CA HIS A 214 9.80 -5.57 -4.08
C HIS A 214 9.56 -4.22 -4.77
N SER A 215 10.36 -3.19 -4.45
CA SER A 215 10.23 -1.89 -5.07
C SER A 215 10.52 -1.93 -6.57
N ALA A 216 11.56 -2.65 -6.99
CA ALA A 216 11.89 -2.79 -8.41
C ALA A 216 10.75 -3.50 -9.17
N ILE A 217 10.26 -4.62 -8.66
CA ILE A 217 9.21 -5.41 -9.32
C ILE A 217 7.89 -4.62 -9.37
N PHE A 218 7.37 -4.20 -8.22
CA PHE A 218 6.04 -3.56 -8.15
C PHE A 218 5.99 -2.14 -8.72
N THR A 219 7.14 -1.49 -8.95
CA THR A 219 7.19 -0.15 -9.51
C THR A 219 7.52 -0.14 -11.00
N LEU A 220 8.47 -0.97 -11.41
CA LEU A 220 9.04 -0.89 -12.75
C LEU A 220 8.50 -1.95 -13.71
N LEU A 221 7.90 -3.04 -13.23
CA LEU A 221 7.38 -4.09 -14.10
C LEU A 221 6.33 -3.56 -15.09
N ALA A 222 5.37 -2.77 -14.60
CA ALA A 222 4.34 -2.20 -15.46
C ALA A 222 4.93 -1.18 -16.46
N VAL A 223 5.93 -0.39 -16.03
CA VAL A 223 6.66 0.55 -16.91
C VAL A 223 7.41 -0.22 -17.99
N TYR A 224 8.14 -1.27 -17.60
CA TYR A 224 8.86 -2.12 -18.52
C TYR A 224 7.93 -2.78 -19.53
N ALA A 225 6.85 -3.41 -19.09
CA ALA A 225 5.88 -4.05 -19.96
C ALA A 225 5.24 -3.01 -20.93
N ALA A 226 4.90 -1.81 -20.46
CA ALA A 226 4.39 -0.74 -21.31
C ALA A 226 5.42 -0.28 -22.34
N SER A 227 6.70 -0.17 -21.97
CA SER A 227 7.78 0.17 -22.90
C SER A 227 8.02 -0.90 -23.96
N MET A 228 7.73 -2.16 -23.63
CA MET A 228 7.75 -3.31 -24.56
C MET A 228 6.47 -3.44 -25.39
N LYS A 229 5.58 -2.44 -25.34
CA LYS A 229 4.31 -2.39 -26.09
C LYS A 229 3.30 -3.48 -25.70
N PHE A 230 3.36 -3.98 -24.48
CA PHE A 230 2.31 -4.84 -23.95
C PHE A 230 1.00 -4.06 -23.89
N THR A 231 -0.10 -4.74 -24.18
CA THR A 231 -1.44 -4.16 -24.01
C THR A 231 -1.75 -3.93 -22.54
N LEU A 232 -2.70 -3.06 -22.26
CA LEU A 232 -3.14 -2.81 -20.87
C LEU A 232 -3.65 -4.07 -20.19
N VAL A 233 -4.31 -4.94 -20.94
CA VAL A 233 -4.81 -6.24 -20.45
C VAL A 233 -3.66 -7.14 -20.03
N GLU A 234 -2.60 -7.24 -20.83
CA GLU A 234 -1.41 -8.02 -20.50
C GLU A 234 -0.68 -7.46 -19.28
N ILE A 235 -0.55 -6.13 -19.19
CA ILE A 235 0.08 -5.46 -18.03
C ILE A 235 -0.72 -5.72 -16.75
N GLY A 236 -2.04 -5.51 -16.79
CA GLY A 236 -2.92 -5.74 -15.65
C GLY A 236 -2.91 -7.20 -15.20
N PHE A 237 -2.93 -8.15 -16.16
CA PHE A 237 -2.91 -9.56 -15.85
C PHE A 237 -1.55 -10.03 -15.32
N LEU A 238 -0.45 -9.55 -15.88
CA LEU A 238 0.92 -9.83 -15.41
C LEU A 238 1.12 -9.39 -13.95
N THR A 239 0.74 -8.16 -13.63
CA THR A 239 0.87 -7.61 -12.27
C THR A 239 -0.09 -8.26 -11.29
N PHE A 240 -1.31 -8.64 -11.73
CA PHE A 240 -2.26 -9.41 -10.95
C PHE A 240 -1.70 -10.80 -10.61
N LEU A 241 -1.21 -11.54 -11.60
CA LEU A 241 -0.63 -12.88 -11.39
C LEU A 241 0.54 -12.83 -10.41
N LEU A 242 1.43 -11.85 -10.55
CA LEU A 242 2.54 -11.64 -9.62
C LEU A 242 2.04 -11.48 -8.19
N THR A 243 1.01 -10.67 -8.00
CA THR A 243 0.45 -10.38 -6.68
C THR A 243 -0.23 -11.60 -6.07
N VAL A 244 -1.04 -12.31 -6.86
CA VAL A 244 -1.77 -13.51 -6.41
C VAL A 244 -0.81 -14.67 -6.14
N SER A 245 0.20 -14.87 -6.98
CA SER A 245 1.21 -15.92 -6.75
C SER A 245 1.98 -15.68 -5.45
N GLY A 246 2.32 -14.43 -5.14
CA GLY A 246 2.89 -14.04 -3.85
C GLY A 246 1.98 -14.38 -2.66
N ALA A 247 0.67 -14.11 -2.79
CA ALA A 247 -0.31 -14.46 -1.77
C ALA A 247 -0.41 -16.01 -1.58
N LEU A 248 -0.46 -16.75 -2.66
CA LEU A 248 -0.56 -18.21 -2.62
C LEU A 248 0.71 -18.86 -2.05
N ALA A 249 1.89 -18.33 -2.35
CA ALA A 249 3.15 -18.82 -1.85
C ALA A 249 3.30 -18.66 -0.31
N GLN A 250 2.59 -17.73 0.31
CA GLN A 250 2.64 -17.55 1.77
C GLN A 250 2.13 -18.76 2.56
N PHE A 251 1.14 -19.50 2.04
CA PHE A 251 0.62 -20.67 2.72
C PHE A 251 1.66 -21.79 2.89
N PRO A 252 2.31 -22.28 1.80
CA PRO A 252 3.33 -23.30 1.94
C PRO A 252 4.56 -22.81 2.72
N ILE A 253 4.97 -21.55 2.55
CA ILE A 253 6.11 -20.98 3.28
C ILE A 253 5.81 -20.90 4.78
N GLY A 254 4.61 -20.42 5.17
CA GLY A 254 4.18 -20.38 6.56
C GLY A 254 4.10 -21.77 7.20
N TYR A 255 3.58 -22.76 6.46
CA TYR A 255 3.54 -24.14 6.94
C TYR A 255 4.92 -24.75 7.16
N VAL A 256 5.85 -24.53 6.24
CA VAL A 256 7.24 -25.01 6.38
C VAL A 256 7.95 -24.31 7.55
N SER A 257 7.73 -23.01 7.71
CA SER A 257 8.28 -22.25 8.85
C SER A 257 7.80 -22.81 10.20
N ASP A 258 6.50 -23.10 10.32
CA ASP A 258 5.92 -23.68 11.55
C ASP A 258 6.42 -25.11 11.85
N LEU A 259 7.00 -25.81 10.84
CA LEU A 259 7.58 -27.14 11.02
C LEU A 259 9.07 -27.10 11.43
N LEU A 260 9.75 -25.98 11.19
CA LEU A 260 11.18 -25.82 11.44
C LEU A 260 11.49 -25.08 12.75
N ASP A 261 10.47 -24.44 13.38
CA ASP A 261 10.52 -23.85 14.73
C ASP A 261 10.14 -24.90 15.80
#